data_c519c5c9176e5e5502b3f712f85ba252
#
_entry.id   c519c5c9176e5e5502b3f712f85ba252
#
_cell.length_a   1.000
_cell.length_b   1.000
_cell.length_c   1.000
_cell.angle_alpha   90.00
_cell.angle_beta   90.00
_cell.angle_gamma   90.00
#
_symmetry.space_group_name_H-M   'P 1'
#
loop_
_entity.id
_entity.type
_entity.pdbx_description
1 polymer ?
#
loop_
_entity_poly.entity_id
_entity_poly.type
_entity_poly.pdbx_seq_one_letter_code
_entity_poly.pdbx_strand_id
1 'polypeptide(L)'
;MSYTYDNNYRFETIQLHAGQETPDPASDARAVPIYQTTSYVFKNSAHAAARFGLADAGNIYGRLTNSTQGAFETRIAALEGGVAALATASGAAAITYTIQALAYAGEHIVAQKTIYGGSYNLLAHTLPQYGISTTFVDAHNLEEVENAIQDNTKAIYLETLGNPNSNIPDIDAIAEIAHKHGLPLVIDNTFGTPYLIRPIEHGADVVVHSATKFIGGHGTTLGGVIVDSGKFDWKKSGKYAPIAEPNPSYHGVSFVDAVGPAAFVTYIRAILLRDTGATISPFNAFLLLQGTETLSLRLDRHIENTKKVVEFLANHPKVEKVNHPSLPDHPDHALYTKYFKNGGASIFTFNIKGGQEEAHKFIDSLQIFSLLANVADVKSLVIHPATTTHSQLTDEELADQGIGRNTIRLSIGTEHIDDIIADLSQAFDKV
;
A
#
# COMPACT_ATOMS: atom_id res chain seq x y z
N MET A 1 20.52 1.34 -28.51
CA MET A 1 20.46 -0.02 -27.93
C MET A 1 19.18 -0.08 -27.12
N SER A 2 18.27 -0.99 -27.50
CA SER A 2 17.09 -1.26 -26.65
C SER A 2 17.55 -2.20 -25.53
N TYR A 3 17.49 -1.73 -24.29
CA TYR A 3 17.66 -2.60 -23.15
C TYR A 3 16.34 -3.34 -22.94
N THR A 4 16.29 -4.59 -23.28
CA THR A 4 15.17 -5.45 -22.89
C THR A 4 15.32 -5.75 -21.41
N TYR A 5 14.32 -5.39 -20.63
CA TYR A 5 14.21 -5.77 -19.24
C TYR A 5 14.10 -7.30 -19.16
N ASP A 6 15.04 -7.92 -18.46
CA ASP A 6 15.01 -9.36 -18.16
C ASP A 6 14.45 -9.54 -16.74
N ASN A 7 13.37 -10.32 -16.62
CA ASN A 7 12.73 -10.65 -15.33
C ASN A 7 13.69 -11.38 -14.35
N ASN A 8 14.88 -11.77 -14.80
CA ASN A 8 15.93 -12.38 -13.98
C ASN A 8 16.78 -11.37 -13.19
N TYR A 9 16.61 -10.07 -13.43
CA TYR A 9 17.35 -9.06 -12.67
C TYR A 9 16.89 -9.01 -11.21
N ARG A 10 17.85 -8.61 -10.32
CA ARG A 10 17.57 -8.41 -8.90
C ARG A 10 16.79 -7.13 -8.68
N PHE A 11 16.17 -7.02 -7.51
CA PHE A 11 15.33 -5.90 -7.13
C PHE A 11 15.98 -4.54 -7.39
N GLU A 12 17.25 -4.38 -6.99
CA GLU A 12 18.02 -3.14 -7.11
C GLU A 12 18.23 -2.70 -8.56
N THR A 13 18.31 -3.67 -9.49
CA THR A 13 18.38 -3.37 -10.92
C THR A 13 16.99 -3.02 -11.47
N ILE A 14 15.97 -3.77 -11.07
CA ILE A 14 14.58 -3.53 -11.46
C ILE A 14 14.11 -2.14 -11.03
N GLN A 15 14.40 -1.75 -9.78
CA GLN A 15 13.98 -0.44 -9.25
C GLN A 15 14.56 0.76 -9.99
N LEU A 16 15.68 0.56 -10.73
CA LEU A 16 16.35 1.59 -11.50
C LEU A 16 15.94 1.62 -12.97
N HIS A 17 15.54 0.48 -13.54
CA HIS A 17 15.46 0.33 -14.99
C HIS A 17 14.07 0.00 -15.52
N ALA A 18 13.20 -0.71 -14.78
CA ALA A 18 11.88 -1.07 -15.28
C ALA A 18 11.03 0.16 -15.61
N GLY A 19 10.38 0.16 -16.79
CA GLY A 19 9.64 1.29 -17.32
C GLY A 19 10.50 2.41 -17.92
N GLN A 20 11.82 2.19 -18.03
CA GLN A 20 12.80 3.15 -18.55
C GLN A 20 13.92 2.43 -19.34
N GLU A 21 13.60 1.31 -19.95
CA GLU A 21 14.54 0.44 -20.66
C GLU A 21 15.13 1.12 -21.89
N THR A 22 14.36 2.01 -22.51
CA THR A 22 14.78 2.80 -23.66
C THR A 22 14.78 4.29 -23.31
N PRO A 23 15.69 5.10 -23.90
CA PRO A 23 15.60 6.55 -23.78
C PRO A 23 14.29 7.07 -24.38
N ASP A 24 13.90 8.28 -23.99
CA ASP A 24 12.73 8.94 -24.57
C ASP A 24 12.85 9.04 -26.09
N PRO A 25 11.88 8.53 -26.87
CA PRO A 25 12.02 8.44 -28.32
C PRO A 25 11.99 9.81 -29.03
N ALA A 26 11.56 10.86 -28.35
CA ALA A 26 11.48 12.21 -28.94
C ALA A 26 12.73 13.05 -28.69
N SER A 27 13.44 12.81 -27.57
CA SER A 27 14.54 13.67 -27.13
C SER A 27 15.83 12.92 -26.78
N ASP A 28 15.84 11.60 -26.86
CA ASP A 28 16.91 10.72 -26.38
C ASP A 28 17.27 10.93 -24.90
N ALA A 29 16.38 11.54 -24.11
CA ALA A 29 16.59 11.80 -22.69
C ALA A 29 16.74 10.49 -21.92
N ARG A 30 17.78 10.43 -21.07
CA ARG A 30 18.04 9.27 -20.19
C ARG A 30 17.06 9.23 -19.00
N ALA A 31 16.79 10.41 -18.40
CA ALA A 31 15.77 10.51 -17.36
C ALA A 31 14.36 10.47 -17.96
N VAL A 32 13.39 9.92 -17.23
CA VAL A 32 11.99 9.95 -17.66
C VAL A 32 11.52 11.40 -17.74
N PRO A 33 11.07 11.90 -18.91
CA PRO A 33 10.55 13.25 -19.02
C PRO A 33 9.25 13.44 -18.25
N ILE A 34 8.99 14.67 -17.79
CA ILE A 34 7.71 15.04 -17.20
C ILE A 34 6.78 15.54 -18.31
N TYR A 35 5.87 14.68 -18.76
CA TYR A 35 4.88 15.02 -19.79
C TYR A 35 3.68 15.74 -19.16
N GLN A 36 3.84 17.03 -18.88
CA GLN A 36 2.80 17.87 -18.29
C GLN A 36 1.83 18.34 -19.36
N THR A 37 0.91 17.47 -19.78
CA THR A 37 -0.10 17.76 -20.81
C THR A 37 -1.45 17.11 -20.46
N THR A 38 -2.55 17.75 -20.90
CA THR A 38 -3.90 17.23 -20.74
C THR A 38 -4.32 16.28 -21.86
N SER A 39 -3.81 16.50 -23.11
CA SER A 39 -4.32 15.84 -24.30
C SER A 39 -3.22 15.56 -25.32
N TYR A 40 -3.49 14.63 -26.22
CA TYR A 40 -2.56 14.17 -27.25
C TYR A 40 -3.22 14.25 -28.63
N VAL A 41 -2.44 14.63 -29.65
CA VAL A 41 -2.91 14.81 -31.02
C VAL A 41 -2.94 13.48 -31.76
N PHE A 42 -4.05 13.19 -32.44
CA PHE A 42 -4.19 12.05 -33.31
C PHE A 42 -3.74 12.36 -34.75
N LYS A 43 -3.24 11.35 -35.45
CA LYS A 43 -2.78 11.47 -36.85
C LYS A 43 -3.93 11.81 -37.82
N ASN A 44 -5.11 11.21 -37.57
CA ASN A 44 -6.35 11.39 -38.32
C ASN A 44 -7.55 10.79 -37.54
N SER A 45 -8.76 10.92 -38.09
CA SER A 45 -9.99 10.43 -37.44
C SER A 45 -10.01 8.92 -37.24
N ALA A 46 -9.45 8.13 -38.15
CA ALA A 46 -9.37 6.69 -38.01
C ALA A 46 -8.43 6.27 -36.86
N HIS A 47 -7.30 6.94 -36.74
CA HIS A 47 -6.38 6.76 -35.59
C HIS A 47 -7.06 7.12 -34.26
N ALA A 48 -7.81 8.21 -34.22
CA ALA A 48 -8.59 8.58 -33.03
C ALA A 48 -9.61 7.47 -32.66
N ALA A 49 -10.39 7.01 -33.65
CA ALA A 49 -11.37 5.94 -33.43
C ALA A 49 -10.72 4.63 -32.92
N ALA A 50 -9.56 4.24 -33.48
CA ALA A 50 -8.82 3.05 -33.06
C ALA A 50 -8.34 3.17 -31.59
N ARG A 51 -7.87 4.35 -31.17
CA ARG A 51 -7.47 4.61 -29.78
C ARG A 51 -8.64 4.48 -28.80
N PHE A 52 -9.78 5.10 -29.11
CA PHE A 52 -10.98 5.02 -28.27
C PHE A 52 -11.60 3.61 -28.26
N GLY A 53 -11.45 2.86 -29.35
CA GLY A 53 -11.90 1.48 -29.46
C GLY A 53 -10.94 0.41 -28.88
N LEU A 54 -9.85 0.81 -28.23
CA LEU A 54 -8.78 -0.08 -27.71
C LEU A 54 -8.08 -0.93 -28.80
N ALA A 55 -8.23 -0.60 -30.06
CA ALA A 55 -7.59 -1.29 -31.19
C ALA A 55 -6.16 -0.78 -31.44
N ASP A 56 -5.79 0.36 -30.91
CA ASP A 56 -4.46 0.94 -30.96
C ASP A 56 -4.05 1.45 -29.56
N ALA A 57 -2.89 1.02 -29.08
CA ALA A 57 -2.39 1.40 -27.76
C ALA A 57 -1.77 2.81 -27.78
N GLY A 58 -1.90 3.55 -26.67
CA GLY A 58 -1.20 4.82 -26.46
C GLY A 58 -2.04 5.88 -25.76
N ASN A 59 -1.49 7.09 -25.72
CA ASN A 59 -2.07 8.20 -24.97
C ASN A 59 -3.27 8.82 -25.70
N ILE A 60 -4.31 9.17 -24.94
CA ILE A 60 -5.53 9.83 -25.41
C ILE A 60 -5.70 11.16 -24.66
N TYR A 61 -5.77 11.07 -23.34
CA TYR A 61 -6.02 12.17 -22.42
C TYR A 61 -5.29 11.92 -21.10
N GLY A 62 -4.66 12.93 -20.54
CA GLY A 62 -3.77 12.82 -19.38
C GLY A 62 -4.38 12.24 -18.12
N ARG A 63 -5.72 12.25 -17.97
CA ARG A 63 -6.41 11.56 -16.89
C ARG A 63 -6.38 10.03 -17.02
N LEU A 64 -6.40 9.53 -18.26
CA LEU A 64 -6.44 8.09 -18.55
C LEU A 64 -5.04 7.50 -18.67
N THR A 65 -4.18 8.18 -19.43
CA THR A 65 -2.83 7.72 -19.76
C THR A 65 -1.86 8.89 -19.89
N ASN A 66 -0.65 8.70 -19.40
CA ASN A 66 0.44 9.65 -19.51
C ASN A 66 1.77 8.90 -19.43
N SER A 67 2.74 9.21 -20.26
CA SER A 67 4.01 8.47 -20.33
C SER A 67 4.83 8.51 -19.03
N THR A 68 4.81 9.62 -18.29
CA THR A 68 5.49 9.71 -16.98
C THR A 68 4.81 8.82 -15.94
N GLN A 69 3.48 8.83 -15.89
CA GLN A 69 2.68 7.95 -15.03
C GLN A 69 2.94 6.47 -15.40
N GLY A 70 2.94 6.16 -16.72
CA GLY A 70 3.17 4.83 -17.23
C GLY A 70 4.53 4.24 -16.84
N ALA A 71 5.60 5.07 -16.83
CA ALA A 71 6.91 4.63 -16.35
C ALA A 71 6.88 4.24 -14.87
N PHE A 72 6.21 5.02 -14.02
CA PHE A 72 6.02 4.70 -12.61
C PHE A 72 5.18 3.42 -12.43
N GLU A 73 4.05 3.30 -13.15
CA GLU A 73 3.17 2.12 -13.10
C GLU A 73 3.92 0.84 -13.49
N THR A 74 4.66 0.88 -14.60
CA THR A 74 5.45 -0.27 -15.07
C THR A 74 6.50 -0.68 -14.04
N ARG A 75 7.17 0.28 -13.41
CA ARG A 75 8.19 0.01 -12.41
C ARG A 75 7.61 -0.66 -11.17
N ILE A 76 6.51 -0.14 -10.64
CA ILE A 76 5.89 -0.73 -9.45
C ILE A 76 5.31 -2.11 -9.76
N ALA A 77 4.67 -2.30 -10.93
CA ALA A 77 4.20 -3.62 -11.35
C ALA A 77 5.35 -4.65 -11.38
N ALA A 78 6.48 -4.29 -11.98
CA ALA A 78 7.66 -5.15 -12.06
C ALA A 78 8.25 -5.47 -10.67
N LEU A 79 8.30 -4.50 -9.77
CA LEU A 79 8.83 -4.68 -8.41
C LEU A 79 7.94 -5.58 -7.56
N GLU A 80 6.61 -5.45 -7.66
CA GLU A 80 5.64 -6.32 -6.96
C GLU A 80 5.50 -7.71 -7.60
N GLY A 81 5.96 -7.89 -8.84
CA GLY A 81 5.75 -9.13 -9.59
C GLY A 81 4.35 -9.23 -10.21
N GLY A 82 3.68 -8.11 -10.41
CA GLY A 82 2.39 -8.02 -11.09
C GLY A 82 2.52 -7.86 -12.60
N VAL A 83 1.40 -8.02 -13.31
CA VAL A 83 1.34 -7.89 -14.78
C VAL A 83 1.10 -6.45 -15.23
N ALA A 84 0.43 -5.64 -14.38
CA ALA A 84 0.13 -4.24 -14.67
C ALA A 84 -0.14 -3.47 -13.37
N ALA A 85 -0.02 -2.13 -13.43
CA ALA A 85 -0.37 -1.25 -12.33
C ALA A 85 -1.13 -0.01 -12.82
N LEU A 86 -1.83 0.64 -11.89
CA LEU A 86 -2.54 1.90 -12.09
C LEU A 86 -2.18 2.88 -10.97
N ALA A 87 -1.59 4.01 -11.34
CA ALA A 87 -1.31 5.09 -10.41
C ALA A 87 -2.55 5.96 -10.17
N THR A 88 -2.76 6.38 -8.93
CA THR A 88 -3.88 7.21 -8.49
C THR A 88 -3.38 8.39 -7.65
N ALA A 89 -4.25 9.38 -7.42
CA ALA A 89 -3.91 10.60 -6.71
C ALA A 89 -3.49 10.38 -5.24
N SER A 90 -3.87 9.26 -4.63
CA SER A 90 -3.54 8.93 -3.24
C SER A 90 -3.73 7.43 -2.96
N GLY A 91 -3.17 6.94 -1.86
CA GLY A 91 -3.45 5.58 -1.37
C GLY A 91 -4.94 5.36 -1.08
N ALA A 92 -5.63 6.37 -0.51
CA ALA A 92 -7.07 6.29 -0.28
C ALA A 92 -7.86 6.11 -1.58
N ALA A 93 -7.46 6.79 -2.67
CA ALA A 93 -8.08 6.60 -3.99
C ALA A 93 -7.79 5.19 -4.55
N ALA A 94 -6.57 4.65 -4.35
CA ALA A 94 -6.25 3.29 -4.76
C ALA A 94 -7.14 2.26 -4.05
N ILE A 95 -7.29 2.37 -2.73
CA ILE A 95 -8.16 1.47 -1.95
C ILE A 95 -9.63 1.62 -2.39
N THR A 96 -10.13 2.87 -2.48
CA THR A 96 -11.51 3.13 -2.87
C THR A 96 -11.83 2.54 -4.24
N TYR A 97 -10.98 2.76 -5.24
CA TYR A 97 -11.18 2.20 -6.58
C TYR A 97 -11.08 0.68 -6.60
N THR A 98 -10.19 0.10 -5.82
CA THR A 98 -10.08 -1.36 -5.72
C THR A 98 -11.38 -1.95 -5.16
N ILE A 99 -11.91 -1.41 -4.05
CA ILE A 99 -13.14 -1.90 -3.45
C ILE A 99 -14.34 -1.66 -4.38
N GLN A 100 -14.47 -0.46 -4.97
CA GLN A 100 -15.57 -0.14 -5.89
C GLN A 100 -15.52 -0.93 -7.21
N ALA A 101 -14.35 -1.42 -7.63
CA ALA A 101 -14.24 -2.30 -8.77
C ALA A 101 -14.73 -3.73 -8.46
N LEU A 102 -14.64 -4.13 -7.20
CA LEU A 102 -14.98 -5.49 -6.75
C LEU A 102 -16.41 -5.57 -6.21
N ALA A 103 -16.89 -4.55 -5.49
CA ALA A 103 -18.15 -4.57 -4.76
C ALA A 103 -19.06 -3.38 -5.12
N TYR A 104 -20.35 -3.65 -5.21
CA TYR A 104 -21.41 -2.69 -5.49
C TYR A 104 -22.43 -2.63 -4.34
N ALA A 105 -23.48 -1.81 -4.49
CA ALA A 105 -24.57 -1.72 -3.53
C ALA A 105 -25.23 -3.10 -3.31
N GLY A 106 -25.35 -3.50 -2.05
CA GLY A 106 -25.85 -4.81 -1.62
C GLY A 106 -24.76 -5.88 -1.49
N GLU A 107 -23.49 -5.55 -1.74
CA GLU A 107 -22.37 -6.48 -1.66
C GLU A 107 -21.50 -6.23 -0.41
N HIS A 108 -20.58 -7.15 -0.16
CA HIS A 108 -19.91 -7.28 1.12
C HIS A 108 -18.39 -7.49 0.96
N ILE A 109 -17.62 -6.98 1.91
CA ILE A 109 -16.17 -7.15 2.05
C ILE A 109 -15.87 -7.76 3.42
N VAL A 110 -14.93 -8.71 3.49
CA VAL A 110 -14.29 -9.13 4.75
C VAL A 110 -12.98 -8.36 4.88
N ALA A 111 -12.73 -7.71 6.01
CA ALA A 111 -11.52 -6.92 6.22
C ALA A 111 -10.88 -7.23 7.57
N GLN A 112 -9.55 -7.22 7.61
CA GLN A 112 -8.80 -7.26 8.86
C GLN A 112 -9.17 -6.06 9.74
N LYS A 113 -9.35 -6.26 11.07
CA LYS A 113 -9.71 -5.17 11.99
C LYS A 113 -8.55 -4.21 12.29
N THR A 114 -7.31 -4.68 12.26
CA THR A 114 -6.10 -3.90 12.55
C THR A 114 -5.49 -3.31 11.28
N ILE A 115 -6.22 -2.41 10.63
CA ILE A 115 -5.81 -1.70 9.41
C ILE A 115 -5.67 -0.21 9.65
N TYR A 116 -5.11 0.49 8.67
CA TYR A 116 -5.00 1.95 8.70
C TYR A 116 -6.36 2.61 8.99
N GLY A 117 -6.40 3.56 9.95
CA GLY A 117 -7.64 4.20 10.38
C GLY A 117 -8.46 4.85 9.25
N GLY A 118 -7.79 5.37 8.20
CA GLY A 118 -8.50 5.88 7.02
C GLY A 118 -9.19 4.77 6.21
N SER A 119 -8.58 3.60 6.09
CA SER A 119 -9.18 2.43 5.45
C SER A 119 -10.33 1.88 6.29
N TYR A 120 -10.16 1.83 7.62
CA TYR A 120 -11.24 1.47 8.54
C TYR A 120 -12.44 2.39 8.37
N ASN A 121 -12.24 3.71 8.43
CA ASN A 121 -13.31 4.69 8.25
C ASN A 121 -13.99 4.57 6.87
N LEU A 122 -13.22 4.35 5.80
CA LEU A 122 -13.77 4.11 4.47
C LEU A 122 -14.72 2.91 4.47
N LEU A 123 -14.26 1.78 5.01
CA LEU A 123 -15.00 0.52 5.02
C LEU A 123 -16.16 0.51 6.03
N ALA A 124 -15.98 1.10 7.21
CA ALA A 124 -16.97 1.08 8.28
C ALA A 124 -18.08 2.14 8.13
N HIS A 125 -17.76 3.31 7.54
CA HIS A 125 -18.68 4.46 7.59
C HIS A 125 -18.99 5.06 6.21
N THR A 126 -18.00 5.15 5.31
CA THR A 126 -18.21 5.82 4.02
C THR A 126 -18.90 4.89 3.01
N LEU A 127 -18.35 3.70 2.77
CA LEU A 127 -18.87 2.77 1.79
C LEU A 127 -20.27 2.20 2.13
N PRO A 128 -20.66 2.02 3.41
CA PRO A 128 -22.04 1.68 3.77
C PRO A 128 -23.08 2.69 3.27
N GLN A 129 -22.72 3.98 3.14
CA GLN A 129 -23.62 4.99 2.55
C GLN A 129 -23.88 4.75 1.05
N TYR A 130 -23.02 3.98 0.40
CA TYR A 130 -23.17 3.52 -0.99
C TYR A 130 -23.63 2.06 -1.09
N GLY A 131 -24.05 1.47 0.04
CA GLY A 131 -24.60 0.12 0.12
C GLY A 131 -23.59 -1.00 0.14
N ILE A 132 -22.30 -0.74 0.30
CA ILE A 132 -21.24 -1.77 0.45
C ILE A 132 -21.01 -2.00 1.95
N SER A 133 -21.25 -3.21 2.42
CA SER A 133 -21.06 -3.59 3.83
C SER A 133 -19.70 -4.24 4.07
N THR A 134 -19.20 -4.18 5.32
CA THR A 134 -17.95 -4.81 5.71
C THR A 134 -18.07 -5.53 7.04
N THR A 135 -17.53 -6.76 7.12
CA THR A 135 -17.27 -7.46 8.38
C THR A 135 -15.79 -7.39 8.69
N PHE A 136 -15.47 -6.82 9.86
CA PHE A 136 -14.10 -6.78 10.37
C PHE A 136 -13.81 -8.03 11.20
N VAL A 137 -12.64 -8.64 10.95
CA VAL A 137 -12.23 -9.91 11.56
C VAL A 137 -10.83 -9.82 12.17
N ASP A 138 -10.55 -10.68 13.13
CA ASP A 138 -9.18 -10.93 13.55
C ASP A 138 -8.50 -11.85 12.53
N ALA A 139 -7.54 -11.29 11.78
CA ALA A 139 -6.82 -12.04 10.75
C ALA A 139 -5.91 -13.17 11.30
N HIS A 140 -5.69 -13.23 12.62
CA HIS A 140 -5.04 -14.38 13.27
C HIS A 140 -5.99 -15.54 13.51
N ASN A 141 -7.30 -15.31 13.45
CA ASN A 141 -8.33 -16.33 13.60
C ASN A 141 -8.89 -16.72 12.23
N LEU A 142 -8.28 -17.74 11.61
CA LEU A 142 -8.67 -18.20 10.27
C LEU A 142 -10.13 -18.69 10.21
N GLU A 143 -10.67 -19.25 11.31
CA GLU A 143 -12.08 -19.68 11.39
C GLU A 143 -13.00 -18.45 11.35
N GLU A 144 -12.66 -17.38 12.06
CA GLU A 144 -13.41 -16.11 12.03
C GLU A 144 -13.40 -15.50 10.62
N VAL A 145 -12.23 -15.50 9.94
CA VAL A 145 -12.11 -15.05 8.56
C VAL A 145 -13.04 -15.82 7.64
N GLU A 146 -13.05 -17.17 7.70
CA GLU A 146 -13.88 -17.99 6.83
C GLU A 146 -15.37 -17.85 7.16
N ASN A 147 -15.74 -17.80 8.43
CA ASN A 147 -17.13 -17.64 8.88
C ASN A 147 -17.73 -16.27 8.56
N ALA A 148 -16.91 -15.23 8.37
CA ALA A 148 -17.35 -13.92 7.96
C ALA A 148 -17.74 -13.83 6.47
N ILE A 149 -17.40 -14.83 5.66
CA ILE A 149 -17.71 -14.86 4.22
C ILE A 149 -19.20 -15.15 4.03
N GLN A 150 -19.89 -14.27 3.31
CA GLN A 150 -21.29 -14.36 2.95
C GLN A 150 -21.43 -14.61 1.43
N ASP A 151 -22.64 -14.97 0.97
CA ASP A 151 -22.91 -15.23 -0.44
C ASP A 151 -22.60 -14.03 -1.34
N ASN A 152 -22.80 -12.81 -0.81
CA ASN A 152 -22.54 -11.53 -1.48
C ASN A 152 -21.13 -10.97 -1.21
N THR A 153 -20.25 -11.70 -0.54
CA THR A 153 -18.85 -11.28 -0.33
C THR A 153 -18.09 -11.22 -1.65
N LYS A 154 -17.31 -10.16 -1.82
CA LYS A 154 -16.56 -9.87 -3.05
C LYS A 154 -15.04 -9.84 -2.89
N ALA A 155 -14.52 -9.66 -1.69
CA ALA A 155 -13.08 -9.69 -1.46
C ALA A 155 -12.77 -9.90 0.03
N ILE A 156 -11.54 -10.34 0.28
CA ILE A 156 -10.90 -10.22 1.60
C ILE A 156 -9.82 -9.13 1.48
N TYR A 157 -9.80 -8.18 2.42
CA TYR A 157 -8.87 -7.05 2.46
C TYR A 157 -7.98 -7.12 3.71
N LEU A 158 -6.65 -7.09 3.51
CA LEU A 158 -5.64 -7.16 4.57
C LEU A 158 -4.58 -6.07 4.38
N GLU A 159 -3.78 -5.84 5.44
CA GLU A 159 -2.48 -5.15 5.38
C GLU A 159 -1.35 -6.14 5.69
N THR A 160 -0.21 -6.03 5.01
CA THR A 160 0.98 -6.87 5.30
C THR A 160 1.55 -6.63 6.69
N LEU A 161 1.48 -5.37 7.14
CA LEU A 161 1.87 -4.89 8.46
C LEU A 161 0.82 -3.90 8.90
N GLY A 162 0.04 -4.28 9.91
CA GLY A 162 -1.05 -3.46 10.43
C GLY A 162 -0.56 -2.16 11.11
N ASN A 163 -1.38 -1.15 11.10
CA ASN A 163 -1.11 0.16 11.70
C ASN A 163 -2.02 0.38 12.93
N PRO A 164 -1.49 0.63 14.13
CA PRO A 164 -0.10 1.06 14.41
C PRO A 164 0.86 -0.04 14.87
N ASN A 165 0.40 -1.25 15.11
CA ASN A 165 1.10 -2.27 15.89
C ASN A 165 1.94 -3.26 15.07
N SER A 166 1.99 -3.12 13.74
CA SER A 166 2.71 -4.03 12.83
C SER A 166 2.30 -5.51 12.96
N ASN A 167 1.01 -5.77 13.21
CA ASN A 167 0.44 -7.13 13.19
C ASN A 167 0.63 -7.76 11.81
N ILE A 168 0.89 -9.06 11.78
CA ILE A 168 1.17 -9.80 10.54
C ILE A 168 0.14 -10.92 10.37
N PRO A 169 -0.75 -10.87 9.36
CA PRO A 169 -1.66 -11.97 9.06
C PRO A 169 -0.93 -13.15 8.39
N ASP A 170 -1.43 -14.38 8.53
CA ASP A 170 -0.97 -15.48 7.69
C ASP A 170 -1.56 -15.37 6.28
N ILE A 171 -0.82 -14.65 5.41
CA ILE A 171 -1.25 -14.32 4.06
C ILE A 171 -1.53 -15.59 3.25
N ASP A 172 -0.65 -16.59 3.31
CA ASP A 172 -0.81 -17.83 2.54
C ASP A 172 -2.11 -18.55 2.92
N ALA A 173 -2.39 -18.69 4.22
CA ALA A 173 -3.59 -19.35 4.70
C ALA A 173 -4.88 -18.60 4.33
N ILE A 174 -4.87 -17.27 4.43
CA ILE A 174 -6.03 -16.43 4.06
C ILE A 174 -6.24 -16.43 2.55
N ALA A 175 -5.17 -16.48 1.75
CA ALA A 175 -5.27 -16.63 0.29
C ALA A 175 -5.96 -17.94 -0.09
N GLU A 176 -5.63 -19.06 0.57
CA GLU A 176 -6.31 -20.35 0.36
C GLU A 176 -7.81 -20.25 0.67
N ILE A 177 -8.17 -19.59 1.77
CA ILE A 177 -9.59 -19.35 2.14
C ILE A 177 -10.28 -18.51 1.07
N ALA A 178 -9.68 -17.36 0.67
CA ALA A 178 -10.26 -16.50 -0.35
C ALA A 178 -10.52 -17.25 -1.67
N HIS A 179 -9.53 -17.96 -2.17
CA HIS A 179 -9.60 -18.68 -3.44
C HIS A 179 -10.57 -19.87 -3.39
N LYS A 180 -10.68 -20.57 -2.26
CA LYS A 180 -11.70 -21.62 -2.03
C LYS A 180 -13.11 -21.10 -2.25
N HIS A 181 -13.38 -19.84 -1.89
CA HIS A 181 -14.67 -19.18 -2.05
C HIS A 181 -14.79 -18.37 -3.37
N GLY A 182 -13.80 -18.45 -4.26
CA GLY A 182 -13.76 -17.70 -5.52
C GLY A 182 -13.66 -16.18 -5.34
N LEU A 183 -12.99 -15.73 -4.28
CA LEU A 183 -12.77 -14.33 -3.93
C LEU A 183 -11.32 -13.94 -4.18
N PRO A 184 -11.03 -12.73 -4.69
CA PRO A 184 -9.68 -12.20 -4.72
C PRO A 184 -9.24 -11.77 -3.33
N LEU A 185 -7.96 -11.97 -3.04
CA LEU A 185 -7.27 -11.41 -1.88
C LEU A 185 -6.66 -10.07 -2.26
N VAL A 186 -7.08 -9.01 -1.57
CA VAL A 186 -6.55 -7.64 -1.71
C VAL A 186 -5.65 -7.34 -0.53
N ILE A 187 -4.41 -6.92 -0.80
CA ILE A 187 -3.44 -6.59 0.25
C ILE A 187 -2.91 -5.18 0.09
N ASP A 188 -3.03 -4.37 1.13
CA ASP A 188 -2.29 -3.12 1.25
C ASP A 188 -0.86 -3.41 1.72
N ASN A 189 0.10 -3.23 0.80
CA ASN A 189 1.52 -3.47 1.04
C ASN A 189 2.30 -2.16 1.31
N THR A 190 1.63 -1.14 1.79
CA THR A 190 2.25 0.18 2.02
C THR A 190 3.45 0.10 2.97
N PHE A 191 3.35 -0.67 4.07
CA PHE A 191 4.43 -0.80 5.05
C PHE A 191 5.43 -1.91 4.69
N GLY A 192 4.95 -2.98 4.03
CA GLY A 192 5.81 -4.05 3.55
C GLY A 192 6.69 -3.60 2.38
N THR A 193 6.16 -2.83 1.46
CA THR A 193 6.78 -2.48 0.18
C THR A 193 7.19 -3.69 -0.65
N PRO A 194 7.37 -3.56 -1.97
CA PRO A 194 7.80 -4.69 -2.79
C PRO A 194 9.24 -5.16 -2.48
N TYR A 195 10.00 -4.39 -1.69
CA TYR A 195 11.35 -4.77 -1.28
C TYR A 195 11.37 -5.75 -0.11
N LEU A 196 10.48 -5.59 0.86
CA LEU A 196 10.48 -6.44 2.06
C LEU A 196 9.62 -7.68 1.90
N ILE A 197 8.50 -7.54 1.16
CA ILE A 197 7.58 -8.64 0.86
C ILE A 197 6.85 -8.37 -0.45
N ARG A 198 6.61 -9.40 -1.23
CA ARG A 198 5.75 -9.40 -2.42
C ARG A 198 4.50 -10.25 -2.15
N PRO A 199 3.38 -9.66 -1.75
CA PRO A 199 2.17 -10.42 -1.42
C PRO A 199 1.65 -11.29 -2.58
N ILE A 200 1.94 -10.93 -3.83
CA ILE A 200 1.60 -11.73 -5.02
C ILE A 200 2.28 -13.12 -5.00
N GLU A 201 3.45 -13.24 -4.38
CA GLU A 201 4.15 -14.52 -4.19
C GLU A 201 3.47 -15.39 -3.11
N HIS A 202 2.61 -14.78 -2.30
CA HIS A 202 1.85 -15.37 -1.20
C HIS A 202 0.33 -15.45 -1.48
N GLY A 203 -0.08 -15.35 -2.74
CA GLY A 203 -1.46 -15.55 -3.16
C GLY A 203 -2.32 -14.29 -3.21
N ALA A 204 -1.77 -13.09 -3.00
CA ALA A 204 -2.51 -11.87 -3.24
C ALA A 204 -2.82 -11.69 -4.74
N ASP A 205 -4.05 -11.31 -5.05
CA ASP A 205 -4.52 -11.07 -6.41
C ASP A 205 -4.39 -9.60 -6.80
N VAL A 206 -4.62 -8.73 -5.83
CA VAL A 206 -4.49 -7.27 -5.99
C VAL A 206 -3.66 -6.72 -4.84
N VAL A 207 -2.66 -5.91 -5.16
CA VAL A 207 -1.85 -5.21 -4.16
C VAL A 207 -2.08 -3.71 -4.31
N VAL A 208 -2.31 -3.01 -3.19
CA VAL A 208 -2.43 -1.56 -3.17
C VAL A 208 -1.32 -0.94 -2.33
N HIS A 209 -0.95 0.29 -2.67
CA HIS A 209 0.01 1.09 -1.90
C HIS A 209 -0.45 2.53 -1.76
N SER A 210 -0.25 3.10 -0.60
CA SER A 210 -0.02 4.52 -0.49
C SER A 210 1.43 4.82 -0.89
N ALA A 211 1.66 5.17 -2.16
CA ALA A 211 2.99 5.50 -2.65
C ALA A 211 3.58 6.76 -1.97
N THR A 212 2.73 7.54 -1.30
CA THR A 212 3.07 8.65 -0.40
C THR A 212 4.12 8.28 0.66
N LYS A 213 4.09 7.01 1.11
CA LYS A 213 4.88 6.48 2.23
C LYS A 213 6.29 6.05 1.77
N PHE A 214 6.75 4.86 2.06
CA PHE A 214 8.11 4.40 1.72
C PHE A 214 8.47 4.52 0.24
N ILE A 215 7.53 4.34 -0.70
CA ILE A 215 7.82 4.47 -2.13
C ILE A 215 8.34 5.87 -2.45
N GLY A 216 7.62 6.92 -2.05
CA GLY A 216 8.07 8.31 -2.15
C GLY A 216 9.18 8.62 -1.16
N GLY A 217 8.99 8.28 0.10
CA GLY A 217 9.96 8.28 1.18
C GLY A 217 10.36 9.64 1.75
N HIS A 218 9.90 10.76 1.19
CA HIS A 218 10.39 12.10 1.52
C HIS A 218 9.29 13.07 2.00
N GLY A 219 8.03 12.60 2.12
CA GLY A 219 6.91 13.44 2.54
C GLY A 219 6.57 14.58 1.56
N THR A 220 7.02 14.50 0.31
CA THR A 220 6.93 15.61 -0.66
C THR A 220 5.70 15.53 -1.56
N THR A 221 5.10 14.35 -1.73
CA THR A 221 4.00 14.16 -2.67
C THR A 221 3.05 13.05 -2.25
N LEU A 222 1.79 13.19 -2.62
CA LEU A 222 0.77 12.16 -2.49
C LEU A 222 0.73 11.29 -3.74
N GLY A 223 0.43 10.01 -3.55
CA GLY A 223 0.14 9.08 -4.62
C GLY A 223 -0.33 7.75 -4.09
N GLY A 224 -1.02 7.01 -4.94
CA GLY A 224 -1.41 5.62 -4.71
C GLY A 224 -1.09 4.78 -5.93
N VAL A 225 -1.05 3.47 -5.77
CA VAL A 225 -0.91 2.54 -6.88
C VAL A 225 -1.65 1.26 -6.58
N ILE A 226 -2.30 0.71 -7.61
CA ILE A 226 -2.98 -0.59 -7.61
C ILE A 226 -2.18 -1.49 -8.54
N VAL A 227 -1.80 -2.67 -8.06
CA VAL A 227 -1.07 -3.68 -8.85
C VAL A 227 -1.96 -4.89 -9.03
N ASP A 228 -2.11 -5.32 -10.28
CA ASP A 228 -2.84 -6.54 -10.67
C ASP A 228 -1.84 -7.69 -10.80
N SER A 229 -2.08 -8.78 -10.06
CA SER A 229 -1.25 -9.99 -10.18
C SER A 229 -1.42 -10.68 -11.54
N GLY A 230 -2.55 -10.49 -12.19
CA GLY A 230 -2.97 -11.21 -13.39
C GLY A 230 -3.29 -12.68 -13.17
N LYS A 231 -3.36 -13.15 -11.92
CA LYS A 231 -3.54 -14.56 -11.57
C LYS A 231 -4.99 -14.95 -11.28
N PHE A 232 -5.82 -13.98 -10.87
CA PHE A 232 -7.21 -14.26 -10.52
C PHE A 232 -8.07 -14.53 -11.78
N ASP A 233 -8.77 -15.63 -11.77
CA ASP A 233 -9.67 -16.02 -12.88
C ASP A 233 -11.06 -15.39 -12.68
N TRP A 234 -11.22 -14.17 -13.21
CA TRP A 234 -12.45 -13.39 -13.13
C TRP A 234 -13.67 -14.09 -13.73
N LYS A 235 -13.47 -14.87 -14.84
CA LYS A 235 -14.54 -15.61 -15.48
C LYS A 235 -14.96 -16.83 -14.69
N LYS A 236 -14.00 -17.62 -14.21
CA LYS A 236 -14.26 -18.83 -13.43
C LYS A 236 -14.97 -18.53 -12.13
N SER A 237 -14.61 -17.43 -11.48
CA SER A 237 -15.27 -16.98 -10.25
C SER A 237 -16.77 -16.70 -10.45
N GLY A 238 -17.16 -16.13 -11.60
CA GLY A 238 -18.56 -15.80 -11.91
C GLY A 238 -19.16 -14.65 -11.10
N LYS A 239 -18.36 -13.99 -10.23
CA LYS A 239 -18.84 -12.94 -9.30
C LYS A 239 -18.60 -11.51 -9.81
N TYR A 240 -17.84 -11.31 -10.91
CA TYR A 240 -17.34 -10.01 -11.36
C TYR A 240 -17.75 -9.71 -12.80
N ALA A 241 -19.06 -9.75 -13.07
CA ALA A 241 -19.63 -9.51 -14.40
C ALA A 241 -19.12 -8.21 -15.07
N PRO A 242 -18.96 -7.06 -14.40
CA PRO A 242 -18.46 -5.84 -15.04
C PRO A 242 -17.03 -5.93 -15.61
N ILE A 243 -16.22 -6.88 -15.14
CA ILE A 243 -14.85 -7.14 -15.61
C ILE A 243 -14.86 -8.28 -16.65
N ALA A 244 -15.61 -9.34 -16.34
CA ALA A 244 -15.57 -10.61 -17.09
C ALA A 244 -16.55 -10.69 -18.27
N GLU A 245 -17.70 -9.99 -18.16
CA GLU A 245 -18.77 -10.01 -19.16
C GLU A 245 -18.74 -8.76 -20.06
N PRO A 246 -19.49 -8.76 -21.20
CA PRO A 246 -19.64 -7.58 -22.04
C PRO A 246 -20.12 -6.34 -21.29
N ASN A 247 -19.27 -5.30 -21.23
CA ASN A 247 -19.56 -4.08 -20.48
C ASN A 247 -20.29 -3.04 -21.35
N PRO A 248 -21.52 -2.63 -21.01
CA PRO A 248 -22.29 -1.68 -21.81
C PRO A 248 -21.67 -0.28 -21.87
N SER A 249 -20.92 0.14 -20.83
CA SER A 249 -20.19 1.41 -20.80
C SER A 249 -18.97 1.43 -21.72
N TYR A 250 -18.57 0.25 -22.24
CA TYR A 250 -17.42 0.09 -23.14
C TYR A 250 -17.79 -0.71 -24.40
N HIS A 251 -18.90 -0.31 -25.05
CA HIS A 251 -19.36 -0.87 -26.33
C HIS A 251 -19.58 -2.40 -26.33
N GLY A 252 -19.88 -2.99 -25.17
CA GLY A 252 -20.05 -4.44 -25.05
C GLY A 252 -18.75 -5.26 -25.05
N VAL A 253 -17.62 -4.63 -24.79
CA VAL A 253 -16.32 -5.32 -24.66
C VAL A 253 -16.20 -5.94 -23.26
N SER A 254 -15.78 -7.21 -23.16
CA SER A 254 -15.30 -7.84 -21.93
C SER A 254 -13.83 -7.42 -21.70
N PHE A 255 -13.51 -6.91 -20.52
CA PHE A 255 -12.12 -6.53 -20.21
C PHE A 255 -11.18 -7.75 -20.17
N VAL A 256 -11.67 -8.89 -19.67
CA VAL A 256 -10.88 -10.14 -19.68
C VAL A 256 -10.55 -10.57 -21.12
N ASP A 257 -11.49 -10.47 -22.05
CA ASP A 257 -11.26 -10.85 -23.44
C ASP A 257 -10.37 -9.84 -24.19
N ALA A 258 -10.48 -8.55 -23.84
CA ALA A 258 -9.73 -7.50 -24.52
C ALA A 258 -8.26 -7.42 -24.12
N VAL A 259 -7.95 -7.60 -22.81
CA VAL A 259 -6.60 -7.32 -22.26
C VAL A 259 -6.06 -8.46 -21.38
N GLY A 260 -6.78 -9.57 -21.29
CA GLY A 260 -6.31 -10.77 -20.57
C GLY A 260 -5.98 -10.50 -19.10
N PRO A 261 -4.75 -10.84 -18.64
CA PRO A 261 -4.37 -10.76 -17.24
C PRO A 261 -4.44 -9.35 -16.61
N ALA A 262 -4.36 -8.28 -17.43
CA ALA A 262 -4.43 -6.89 -16.95
C ALA A 262 -5.88 -6.35 -16.84
N ALA A 263 -6.88 -7.23 -16.85
CA ALA A 263 -8.30 -6.86 -16.91
C ALA A 263 -8.73 -5.96 -15.75
N PHE A 264 -8.28 -6.25 -14.54
CA PHE A 264 -8.70 -5.53 -13.35
C PHE A 264 -8.27 -4.06 -13.36
N VAL A 265 -6.97 -3.79 -13.51
CA VAL A 265 -6.49 -2.40 -13.55
C VAL A 265 -6.95 -1.66 -14.80
N THR A 266 -7.18 -2.37 -15.92
CA THR A 266 -7.71 -1.76 -17.14
C THR A 266 -9.18 -1.36 -16.95
N TYR A 267 -9.98 -2.19 -16.28
CA TYR A 267 -11.35 -1.85 -15.91
C TYR A 267 -11.38 -0.59 -15.02
N ILE A 268 -10.55 -0.54 -13.97
CA ILE A 268 -10.49 0.64 -13.09
C ILE A 268 -10.09 1.89 -13.88
N ARG A 269 -9.09 1.80 -14.75
CA ARG A 269 -8.64 2.91 -15.60
C ARG A 269 -9.74 3.41 -16.54
N ALA A 270 -10.39 2.47 -17.22
CA ALA A 270 -11.36 2.78 -18.27
C ALA A 270 -12.72 3.25 -17.74
N ILE A 271 -13.10 2.87 -16.52
CA ILE A 271 -14.37 3.19 -15.89
C ILE A 271 -14.17 4.14 -14.71
N LEU A 272 -13.63 3.66 -13.59
CA LEU A 272 -13.60 4.42 -12.34
C LEU A 272 -12.71 5.66 -12.42
N LEU A 273 -11.47 5.51 -12.88
CA LEU A 273 -10.54 6.64 -13.02
C LEU A 273 -11.05 7.65 -14.07
N ARG A 274 -11.56 7.14 -15.21
CA ARG A 274 -12.12 8.00 -16.26
C ARG A 274 -13.26 8.86 -15.74
N ASP A 275 -14.19 8.27 -14.99
CA ASP A 275 -15.45 8.89 -14.65
C ASP A 275 -15.38 9.71 -13.35
N THR A 276 -14.53 9.32 -12.38
CA THR A 276 -14.43 9.97 -11.07
C THR A 276 -13.15 10.79 -10.85
N GLY A 277 -12.10 10.56 -11.67
CA GLY A 277 -11.04 11.52 -11.90
C GLY A 277 -9.90 11.60 -10.87
N ALA A 278 -9.71 10.60 -9.96
CA ALA A 278 -8.61 10.62 -8.99
C ALA A 278 -7.25 10.25 -9.63
N THR A 279 -6.89 10.94 -10.71
CA THR A 279 -5.65 10.74 -11.45
C THR A 279 -4.46 11.37 -10.72
N ILE A 280 -3.30 10.72 -10.78
CA ILE A 280 -2.05 11.30 -10.28
C ILE A 280 -1.53 12.36 -11.27
N SER A 281 -0.88 13.42 -10.78
CA SER A 281 -0.19 14.34 -11.68
C SER A 281 1.11 13.75 -12.22
N PRO A 282 1.54 14.09 -13.45
CA PRO A 282 2.83 13.64 -13.98
C PRO A 282 4.00 14.03 -13.09
N PHE A 283 3.96 15.22 -12.48
CA PHE A 283 4.98 15.67 -11.56
C PHE A 283 5.08 14.82 -10.30
N ASN A 284 3.93 14.46 -9.71
CA ASN A 284 3.92 13.54 -8.56
C ASN A 284 4.44 12.15 -8.93
N ALA A 285 4.03 11.62 -10.10
CA ALA A 285 4.52 10.33 -10.60
C ALA A 285 6.05 10.35 -10.78
N PHE A 286 6.61 11.46 -11.29
CA PHE A 286 8.06 11.64 -11.40
C PHE A 286 8.76 11.63 -10.04
N LEU A 287 8.24 12.33 -9.03
CA LEU A 287 8.82 12.33 -7.68
C LEU A 287 8.76 10.94 -7.03
N LEU A 288 7.66 10.21 -7.23
CA LEU A 288 7.52 8.83 -6.74
C LEU A 288 8.47 7.88 -7.47
N LEU A 289 8.68 8.08 -8.77
CA LEU A 289 9.66 7.32 -9.55
C LEU A 289 11.07 7.51 -9.01
N GLN A 290 11.47 8.76 -8.71
CA GLN A 290 12.76 9.05 -8.07
C GLN A 290 12.88 8.41 -6.69
N GLY A 291 11.81 8.47 -5.87
CA GLY A 291 11.77 7.79 -4.58
C GLY A 291 11.97 6.29 -4.71
N THR A 292 11.38 5.67 -5.73
CA THR A 292 11.53 4.24 -5.99
C THR A 292 12.97 3.84 -6.29
N GLU A 293 13.76 4.69 -6.96
CA GLU A 293 15.15 4.39 -7.33
C GLU A 293 16.08 4.15 -6.14
N THR A 294 15.73 4.63 -4.96
CA THR A 294 16.52 4.43 -3.71
C THR A 294 15.77 3.64 -2.65
N LEU A 295 14.68 2.96 -3.02
CA LEU A 295 13.80 2.27 -2.07
C LEU A 295 14.56 1.24 -1.23
N SER A 296 15.31 0.33 -1.85
CA SER A 296 16.09 -0.70 -1.15
C SER A 296 17.09 -0.09 -0.17
N LEU A 297 17.88 0.89 -0.62
CA LEU A 297 18.89 1.56 0.21
C LEU A 297 18.30 2.24 1.43
N ARG A 298 17.14 2.88 1.27
CA ARG A 298 16.45 3.53 2.38
C ARG A 298 15.90 2.51 3.36
N LEU A 299 15.25 1.46 2.86
CA LEU A 299 14.69 0.42 3.72
C LEU A 299 15.74 -0.35 4.49
N ASP A 300 16.89 -0.67 3.90
CA ASP A 300 18.00 -1.28 4.63
C ASP A 300 18.42 -0.41 5.82
N ARG A 301 18.56 0.90 5.61
CA ARG A 301 18.90 1.82 6.69
C ARG A 301 17.78 1.98 7.72
N HIS A 302 16.52 2.08 7.30
CA HIS A 302 15.37 2.09 8.23
C HIS A 302 15.38 0.86 9.14
N ILE A 303 15.59 -0.33 8.58
CA ILE A 303 15.60 -1.59 9.32
C ILE A 303 16.80 -1.70 10.25
N GLU A 304 17.99 -1.33 9.77
CA GLU A 304 19.20 -1.31 10.61
C GLU A 304 18.99 -0.43 11.85
N ASN A 305 18.51 0.79 11.65
CA ASN A 305 18.22 1.71 12.73
C ASN A 305 17.13 1.16 13.66
N THR A 306 16.05 0.62 13.09
CA THR A 306 14.93 0.05 13.85
C THR A 306 15.38 -1.05 14.79
N LYS A 307 16.20 -1.98 14.33
CA LYS A 307 16.72 -3.09 15.18
C LYS A 307 17.44 -2.55 16.43
N LYS A 308 18.28 -1.52 16.27
CA LYS A 308 19.01 -0.89 17.37
C LYS A 308 18.10 -0.11 18.31
N VAL A 309 17.08 0.58 17.76
CA VAL A 309 16.08 1.28 18.57
C VAL A 309 15.21 0.29 19.37
N VAL A 310 14.77 -0.80 18.75
CA VAL A 310 14.02 -1.87 19.43
C VAL A 310 14.84 -2.48 20.57
N GLU A 311 16.11 -2.79 20.34
CA GLU A 311 17.03 -3.28 21.38
C GLU A 311 17.19 -2.27 22.52
N PHE A 312 17.39 -0.98 22.21
CA PHE A 312 17.50 0.08 23.21
C PHE A 312 16.23 0.19 24.05
N LEU A 313 15.06 0.24 23.42
CA LEU A 313 13.78 0.37 24.09
C LEU A 313 13.43 -0.87 24.94
N ALA A 314 13.69 -2.07 24.44
CA ALA A 314 13.41 -3.33 25.15
C ALA A 314 14.23 -3.45 26.46
N ASN A 315 15.40 -2.84 26.52
CA ASN A 315 16.26 -2.82 27.70
C ASN A 315 16.10 -1.56 28.58
N HIS A 316 15.24 -0.60 28.19
CA HIS A 316 15.14 0.66 28.89
C HIS A 316 14.22 0.58 30.13
N PRO A 317 14.66 1.03 31.35
CA PRO A 317 13.90 0.86 32.58
C PRO A 317 12.54 1.57 32.60
N LYS A 318 12.33 2.62 31.81
CA LYS A 318 11.06 3.38 31.69
C LYS A 318 10.14 2.85 30.57
N VAL A 319 10.53 1.80 29.86
CA VAL A 319 9.68 1.12 28.90
C VAL A 319 8.99 -0.06 29.55
N GLU A 320 7.68 -0.19 29.33
CA GLU A 320 6.86 -1.29 29.82
C GLU A 320 6.87 -2.45 28.81
N LYS A 321 6.66 -2.13 27.53
CA LYS A 321 6.59 -3.12 26.46
C LYS A 321 7.02 -2.47 25.14
N VAL A 322 7.74 -3.24 24.30
CA VAL A 322 7.96 -2.90 22.90
C VAL A 322 7.12 -3.86 22.06
N ASN A 323 6.32 -3.30 21.15
CA ASN A 323 5.47 -4.08 20.26
C ASN A 323 6.10 -4.14 18.87
N HIS A 324 7.10 -5.03 18.72
CA HIS A 324 7.82 -5.22 17.46
C HIS A 324 7.98 -6.71 17.13
N PRO A 325 7.59 -7.17 15.92
CA PRO A 325 7.54 -8.60 15.60
C PRO A 325 8.90 -9.28 15.47
N SER A 326 10.02 -8.56 15.49
CA SER A 326 11.34 -9.17 15.55
C SER A 326 11.68 -9.74 16.93
N LEU A 327 10.96 -9.34 17.99
CA LEU A 327 11.18 -9.86 19.34
C LEU A 327 10.68 -11.30 19.43
N PRO A 328 11.45 -12.23 20.03
CA PRO A 328 11.11 -13.65 20.06
C PRO A 328 9.80 -14.01 20.79
N ASP A 329 9.38 -13.16 21.72
CA ASP A 329 8.14 -13.30 22.49
C ASP A 329 6.92 -12.62 21.85
N HIS A 330 7.11 -11.96 20.71
CA HIS A 330 5.99 -11.35 19.99
C HIS A 330 5.13 -12.44 19.31
N PRO A 331 3.79 -12.37 19.40
CA PRO A 331 2.91 -13.38 18.81
C PRO A 331 3.15 -13.62 17.32
N ASP A 332 3.50 -12.58 16.57
CA ASP A 332 3.73 -12.66 15.12
C ASP A 332 5.19 -12.94 14.73
N HIS A 333 6.06 -13.28 15.69
CA HIS A 333 7.49 -13.51 15.40
C HIS A 333 7.72 -14.58 14.33
N ALA A 334 6.94 -15.66 14.37
CA ALA A 334 7.03 -16.73 13.37
C ALA A 334 6.66 -16.24 11.95
N LEU A 335 5.57 -15.48 11.82
CA LEU A 335 5.13 -14.90 10.56
C LEU A 335 6.09 -13.82 10.07
N TYR A 336 6.63 -13.00 10.98
CA TYR A 336 7.69 -12.04 10.65
C TYR A 336 8.92 -12.75 10.06
N THR A 337 9.38 -13.82 10.67
CA THR A 337 10.52 -14.61 10.18
C THR A 337 10.21 -15.28 8.83
N LYS A 338 8.96 -15.72 8.63
CA LYS A 338 8.48 -16.33 7.38
C LYS A 338 8.50 -15.34 6.22
N TYR A 339 7.92 -14.15 6.40
CA TYR A 339 7.64 -13.20 5.33
C TYR A 339 8.71 -12.11 5.14
N PHE A 340 9.32 -11.62 6.21
CA PHE A 340 10.22 -10.46 6.20
C PHE A 340 11.69 -10.86 6.37
N LYS A 341 12.23 -11.60 5.39
CA LYS A 341 13.60 -12.13 5.45
C LYS A 341 14.67 -11.03 5.52
N ASN A 342 14.42 -9.86 4.95
CA ASN A 342 15.29 -8.70 5.01
C ASN A 342 15.03 -7.81 6.24
N GLY A 343 14.09 -8.22 7.10
CA GLY A 343 13.58 -7.41 8.19
C GLY A 343 12.38 -6.55 7.77
N GLY A 344 11.84 -5.76 8.68
CA GLY A 344 10.66 -4.93 8.44
C GLY A 344 10.21 -4.21 9.70
N ALA A 345 8.98 -3.65 9.64
CA ALA A 345 8.31 -3.01 10.76
C ALA A 345 9.08 -1.82 11.37
N SER A 346 9.66 -0.95 10.52
CA SER A 346 10.28 0.29 11.00
C SER A 346 9.28 1.33 11.54
N ILE A 347 8.00 0.98 11.48
CA ILE A 347 6.89 1.67 12.13
C ILE A 347 6.34 0.70 13.17
N PHE A 348 6.42 1.05 14.43
CA PHE A 348 6.00 0.18 15.53
C PHE A 348 5.59 0.99 16.76
N THR A 349 5.07 0.32 17.78
CA THR A 349 4.67 0.97 19.03
C THR A 349 5.47 0.45 20.20
N PHE A 350 5.55 1.29 21.24
CA PHE A 350 5.99 0.88 22.56
C PHE A 350 5.13 1.56 23.63
N ASN A 351 5.07 0.96 24.81
CA ASN A 351 4.38 1.51 25.95
C ASN A 351 5.41 2.04 26.94
N ILE A 352 5.30 3.33 27.29
CA ILE A 352 6.11 3.92 28.36
C ILE A 352 5.49 3.58 29.72
N LYS A 353 6.32 3.41 30.77
CA LYS A 353 5.81 3.27 32.13
C LYS A 353 5.14 4.57 32.58
N GLY A 354 3.96 4.44 33.16
CA GLY A 354 3.10 5.57 33.53
C GLY A 354 1.83 5.60 32.69
N GLY A 355 1.39 6.79 32.33
CA GLY A 355 0.15 7.01 31.58
C GLY A 355 0.32 7.94 30.37
N GLN A 356 -0.78 8.60 30.02
CA GLN A 356 -0.81 9.58 28.93
C GLN A 356 0.10 10.78 29.19
N GLU A 357 0.23 11.21 30.43
CA GLU A 357 1.05 12.38 30.79
C GLU A 357 2.53 12.10 30.51
N GLU A 358 3.04 10.93 30.93
CA GLU A 358 4.40 10.49 30.65
C GLU A 358 4.66 10.33 29.17
N ALA A 359 3.70 9.76 28.44
CA ALA A 359 3.80 9.61 26.98
C ALA A 359 3.89 10.97 26.26
N HIS A 360 3.04 11.93 26.64
CA HIS A 360 3.08 13.29 26.08
C HIS A 360 4.38 14.01 26.43
N LYS A 361 4.82 13.92 27.70
CA LYS A 361 6.05 14.55 28.13
C LYS A 361 7.29 13.99 27.42
N PHE A 362 7.32 12.68 27.19
CA PHE A 362 8.35 12.04 26.37
C PHE A 362 8.34 12.60 24.94
N ILE A 363 7.18 12.58 24.27
CA ILE A 363 7.03 13.04 22.89
C ILE A 363 7.43 14.51 22.75
N ASP A 364 6.96 15.38 23.64
CA ASP A 364 7.24 16.82 23.62
C ASP A 364 8.72 17.16 23.93
N SER A 365 9.46 16.20 24.48
CA SER A 365 10.90 16.34 24.75
C SER A 365 11.83 15.93 23.64
N LEU A 366 11.30 15.24 22.61
CA LEU A 366 12.08 14.82 21.43
C LEU A 366 12.50 16.03 20.59
N GLN A 367 13.70 15.98 20.03
CA GLN A 367 14.31 17.07 19.24
C GLN A 367 14.50 16.71 17.78
N ILE A 368 14.74 15.42 17.46
CA ILE A 368 14.92 14.91 16.11
C ILE A 368 13.59 14.40 15.54
N PHE A 369 12.83 13.67 16.35
CA PHE A 369 11.56 13.14 15.92
C PHE A 369 10.52 14.23 15.68
N SER A 370 9.93 14.27 14.49
CA SER A 370 8.84 15.21 14.22
C SER A 370 7.50 14.65 14.67
N LEU A 371 6.77 15.41 15.49
CA LEU A 371 5.41 15.08 15.91
C LEU A 371 4.42 15.44 14.80
N LEU A 372 3.91 14.45 14.08
CA LEU A 372 2.97 14.66 12.97
C LEU A 372 2.25 13.36 12.55
N ALA A 373 1.14 13.54 11.84
CA ALA A 373 0.31 12.44 11.34
C ALA A 373 0.85 11.86 10.01
N ASN A 374 2.09 11.38 9.99
CA ASN A 374 2.69 10.66 8.86
C ASN A 374 3.53 9.49 9.38
N VAL A 375 4.05 8.66 8.46
CA VAL A 375 4.95 7.53 8.71
C VAL A 375 5.80 7.28 7.46
N ALA A 376 6.85 6.48 7.59
CA ALA A 376 7.64 6.01 6.45
C ALA A 376 8.36 7.13 5.68
N ASP A 377 8.76 8.16 6.38
CA ASP A 377 9.62 9.24 5.89
C ASP A 377 11.09 8.89 6.19
N VAL A 378 12.01 9.42 5.40
CA VAL A 378 13.47 9.32 5.70
C VAL A 378 13.83 9.97 7.04
N LYS A 379 12.99 10.86 7.57
CA LYS A 379 13.12 11.47 8.90
C LYS A 379 12.32 10.66 9.93
N SER A 380 12.85 10.56 11.13
CA SER A 380 12.17 9.94 12.26
C SER A 380 10.94 10.73 12.70
N LEU A 381 9.82 10.01 12.88
CA LEU A 381 8.52 10.59 13.23
C LEU A 381 7.95 9.93 14.48
N VAL A 382 7.14 10.68 15.23
CA VAL A 382 6.45 10.20 16.44
C VAL A 382 5.01 10.68 16.47
N ILE A 383 4.14 9.88 17.08
CA ILE A 383 2.76 10.31 17.38
C ILE A 383 2.22 9.54 18.59
N HIS A 384 1.24 10.12 19.28
CA HIS A 384 0.45 9.46 20.33
C HIS A 384 -0.88 8.96 19.73
N PRO A 385 -1.03 7.67 19.40
CA PRO A 385 -2.20 7.17 18.67
C PRO A 385 -3.52 7.48 19.35
N ALA A 386 -3.63 7.24 20.66
CA ALA A 386 -4.87 7.36 21.43
C ALA A 386 -5.48 8.77 21.42
N THR A 387 -4.69 9.83 21.31
CA THR A 387 -5.18 11.21 21.26
C THR A 387 -5.17 11.85 19.87
N THR A 388 -4.77 11.10 18.83
CA THR A 388 -4.63 11.63 17.47
C THR A 388 -5.26 10.72 16.44
N THR A 389 -4.52 9.78 15.87
CA THR A 389 -4.96 8.92 14.76
C THR A 389 -6.10 7.96 15.12
N HIS A 390 -6.31 7.67 16.42
CA HIS A 390 -7.34 6.78 16.95
C HIS A 390 -8.23 7.48 18.00
N SER A 391 -8.26 8.82 17.99
CA SER A 391 -9.00 9.61 18.97
C SER A 391 -10.52 9.47 18.93
N GLN A 392 -11.06 8.88 17.85
CA GLN A 392 -12.48 8.58 17.75
C GLN A 392 -12.89 7.29 18.48
N LEU A 393 -11.92 6.42 18.83
CA LEU A 393 -12.17 5.15 19.48
C LEU A 393 -12.37 5.32 20.99
N THR A 394 -13.26 4.52 21.56
CA THR A 394 -13.41 4.37 23.00
C THR A 394 -12.19 3.66 23.62
N ASP A 395 -12.04 3.71 24.94
CA ASP A 395 -10.94 2.99 25.61
C ASP A 395 -11.01 1.47 25.42
N GLU A 396 -12.22 0.91 25.29
CA GLU A 396 -12.43 -0.52 25.01
C GLU A 396 -11.96 -0.86 23.58
N GLU A 397 -12.33 -0.05 22.61
CA GLU A 397 -11.91 -0.23 21.19
C GLU A 397 -10.40 -0.02 21.01
N LEU A 398 -9.80 0.94 21.74
CA LEU A 398 -8.35 1.12 21.79
C LEU A 398 -7.67 -0.13 22.33
N ALA A 399 -8.18 -0.67 23.46
CA ALA A 399 -7.63 -1.87 24.09
C ALA A 399 -7.74 -3.12 23.15
N ASP A 400 -8.85 -3.27 22.43
CA ASP A 400 -9.03 -4.35 21.44
C ASP A 400 -8.01 -4.25 20.29
N GLN A 401 -7.56 -3.04 19.97
CA GLN A 401 -6.49 -2.81 19.01
C GLN A 401 -5.08 -2.81 19.63
N GLY A 402 -4.96 -3.13 20.92
CA GLY A 402 -3.68 -3.15 21.64
C GLY A 402 -3.05 -1.78 21.85
N ILE A 403 -3.86 -0.72 21.88
CA ILE A 403 -3.43 0.67 22.09
C ILE A 403 -3.81 1.12 23.50
N GLY A 404 -2.82 1.41 24.32
CA GLY A 404 -3.03 2.03 25.66
C GLY A 404 -2.88 3.54 25.61
N ARG A 405 -3.26 4.20 26.73
CA ARG A 405 -3.04 5.64 26.91
C ARG A 405 -1.55 6.00 27.06
N ASN A 406 -0.69 5.03 27.29
CA ASN A 406 0.77 5.15 27.36
C ASN A 406 1.47 4.63 26.09
N THR A 407 0.73 4.36 25.01
CA THR A 407 1.28 3.86 23.76
C THR A 407 1.81 4.99 22.91
N ILE A 408 3.04 4.86 22.44
CA ILE A 408 3.73 5.79 21.53
C ILE A 408 4.04 5.04 20.25
N ARG A 409 3.72 5.62 19.07
CA ARG A 409 4.11 5.09 17.77
C ARG A 409 5.33 5.84 17.24
N LEU A 410 6.37 5.09 16.87
CA LEU A 410 7.55 5.58 16.19
C LEU A 410 7.52 5.16 14.71
N SER A 411 8.06 6.00 13.85
CA SER A 411 8.48 5.68 12.49
C SER A 411 9.96 6.04 12.39
N ILE A 412 10.82 5.03 12.37
CA ILE A 412 12.27 5.24 12.45
C ILE A 412 12.80 5.65 11.08
N GLY A 413 13.53 6.75 11.05
CA GLY A 413 14.14 7.31 9.85
C GLY A 413 15.52 6.77 9.53
N THR A 414 16.22 7.50 8.67
CA THR A 414 17.54 7.12 8.14
C THR A 414 18.68 7.95 8.72
N GLU A 415 18.43 8.74 9.77
CA GLU A 415 19.42 9.53 10.48
C GLU A 415 20.53 8.63 11.08
N HIS A 416 21.61 9.25 11.56
CA HIS A 416 22.65 8.49 12.27
C HIS A 416 22.05 7.87 13.53
N ILE A 417 22.30 6.58 13.74
CA ILE A 417 21.65 5.82 14.84
C ILE A 417 22.00 6.37 16.22
N ASP A 418 23.24 6.83 16.41
CA ASP A 418 23.66 7.38 17.72
C ASP A 418 22.88 8.66 18.06
N ASP A 419 22.54 9.48 17.07
CA ASP A 419 21.73 10.67 17.26
C ASP A 419 20.28 10.31 17.61
N ILE A 420 19.69 9.30 16.94
CA ILE A 420 18.36 8.76 17.28
C ILE A 420 18.33 8.25 18.72
N ILE A 421 19.30 7.44 19.13
CA ILE A 421 19.38 6.88 20.49
C ILE A 421 19.61 7.99 21.53
N ALA A 422 20.45 8.98 21.23
CA ALA A 422 20.70 10.11 22.12
C ALA A 422 19.42 10.94 22.32
N ASP A 423 18.63 11.16 21.25
CA ASP A 423 17.37 11.91 21.35
C ASP A 423 16.32 11.15 22.19
N LEU A 424 16.16 9.85 21.96
CA LEU A 424 15.29 9.00 22.79
C LEU A 424 15.73 9.00 24.25
N SER A 425 17.04 8.87 24.52
CA SER A 425 17.59 8.84 25.88
C SER A 425 17.32 10.15 26.63
N GLN A 426 17.62 11.30 26.01
CA GLN A 426 17.39 12.60 26.63
C GLN A 426 15.89 12.87 26.89
N ALA A 427 15.00 12.36 26.04
CA ALA A 427 13.56 12.47 26.24
C ALA A 427 13.10 11.61 27.43
N PHE A 428 13.64 10.40 27.60
CA PHE A 428 13.40 9.60 28.81
C PHE A 428 13.89 10.27 30.09
N ASP A 429 14.99 11.03 30.06
CA ASP A 429 15.49 11.74 31.24
C ASP A 429 14.51 12.81 31.73
N LYS A 430 13.59 13.27 30.88
CA LYS A 430 12.57 14.27 31.24
C LYS A 430 11.30 13.66 31.84
N VAL A 431 11.03 12.40 31.66
CA VAL A 431 9.89 11.65 32.20
C VAL A 431 10.30 11.01 33.55
#